data_f9e5bf168c325eb2e98663cd96bc69ac
#
_entry.id   f9e5bf168c325eb2e98663cd96bc69ac
#
_cell.length_a   1.000
_cell.length_b   1.000
_cell.length_c   1.000
_cell.angle_alpha   90.00
_cell.angle_beta   90.00
_cell.angle_gamma   90.00
#
_symmetry.space_group_name_H-M   'P 1'
#
loop_
_entity.id
_entity.type
_entity.pdbx_description
1 polymer ?
#
loop_
_entity_poly.entity_id
_entity_poly.type
_entity_poly.pdbx_seq_one_letter_code
_entity_poly.pdbx_strand_id
1 'polypeptide(L)'
;MTETTEAQRIDRPALRWLAQAYLTIILAPLIVLLIVRIVMTPAFLYFEYTRPGFPDDPYGFTTEERMNYAPYTLRYLLNGEDIEYLADLTLNDGRAMYTLRELQHLRDVKLVTQIAFA
;
A
#
# COMPACT_ATOMS: atom_id res chain seq x y z
N MET A 1 47.19 -42.73 16.50
CA MET A 1 45.79 -42.70 16.15
C MET A 1 45.36 -41.26 16.19
N THR A 2 45.42 -40.60 15.07
CA THR A 2 44.92 -39.21 14.90
C THR A 2 43.58 -39.30 14.19
N GLU A 3 42.50 -39.25 14.96
CA GLU A 3 41.15 -39.00 14.40
C GLU A 3 41.11 -37.55 13.91
N THR A 4 41.30 -37.40 12.64
CA THR A 4 40.97 -36.16 11.92
C THR A 4 39.47 -36.01 11.93
N THR A 5 38.97 -35.14 12.80
CA THR A 5 37.61 -34.63 12.73
C THR A 5 37.39 -34.03 11.36
N GLU A 6 36.77 -34.79 10.48
CA GLU A 6 36.29 -34.34 9.19
C GLU A 6 35.13 -33.39 9.46
N ALA A 7 35.46 -32.13 9.75
CA ALA A 7 34.46 -31.06 9.82
C ALA A 7 33.73 -31.05 8.48
N GLN A 8 32.49 -31.51 8.48
CA GLN A 8 31.57 -31.48 7.36
C GLN A 8 31.62 -30.07 6.72
N ARG A 9 32.37 -29.97 5.63
CA ARG A 9 32.30 -28.78 4.76
C ARG A 9 30.90 -28.76 4.17
N ILE A 10 30.02 -28.03 4.82
CA ILE A 10 28.73 -27.64 4.21
C ILE A 10 29.07 -27.07 2.85
N ASP A 11 28.59 -27.72 1.82
CA ASP A 11 28.84 -27.33 0.42
C ASP A 11 28.44 -25.85 0.23
N ARG A 12 29.46 -25.02 0.22
CA ARG A 12 29.29 -23.55 0.09
C ARG A 12 28.43 -23.13 -1.12
N PRO A 13 28.47 -23.82 -2.30
CA PRO A 13 27.60 -23.50 -3.42
C PRO A 13 26.11 -23.77 -3.14
N ALA A 14 25.77 -24.87 -2.48
CA ALA A 14 24.37 -25.17 -2.14
C ALA A 14 23.80 -24.17 -1.13
N LEU A 15 24.57 -23.82 -0.11
CA LEU A 15 24.18 -22.80 0.87
C LEU A 15 23.99 -21.42 0.21
N ARG A 16 24.87 -21.05 -0.72
CA ARG A 16 24.75 -19.80 -1.49
C ARG A 16 23.49 -19.78 -2.35
N TRP A 17 23.21 -20.87 -3.04
CA TRP A 17 22.00 -20.99 -3.86
C TRP A 17 20.74 -20.90 -3.01
N LEU A 18 20.70 -21.60 -1.88
CA LEU A 18 19.57 -21.53 -0.94
C LEU A 18 19.38 -20.12 -0.39
N ALA A 19 20.46 -19.45 0.00
CA ALA A 19 20.41 -18.08 0.47
C ALA A 19 19.92 -17.11 -0.62
N GLN A 20 20.37 -17.27 -1.85
CA GLN A 20 19.90 -16.46 -2.99
C GLN A 20 18.42 -16.69 -3.28
N ALA A 21 17.98 -17.95 -3.31
CA ALA A 21 16.57 -18.29 -3.52
C ALA A 21 15.68 -17.69 -2.41
N TYR A 22 16.10 -17.84 -1.15
CA TYR A 22 15.39 -17.27 0.00
C TYR A 22 15.30 -15.75 -0.06
N LEU A 23 16.43 -15.08 -0.36
CA LEU A 23 16.45 -13.62 -0.50
C LEU A 23 15.56 -13.15 -1.65
N THR A 24 15.56 -13.83 -2.79
CA THR A 24 14.72 -13.46 -3.94
C THR A 24 13.22 -13.60 -3.62
N ILE A 25 12.86 -14.71 -2.96
CA ILE A 25 11.46 -14.98 -2.59
C ILE A 25 10.93 -13.94 -1.59
N ILE A 26 11.77 -13.46 -0.66
CA ILE A 26 11.38 -12.48 0.34
C ILE A 26 11.50 -11.05 -0.18
N LEU A 27 12.58 -10.73 -0.89
CA LEU A 27 12.88 -9.36 -1.30
C LEU A 27 11.89 -8.84 -2.34
N ALA A 28 11.46 -9.68 -3.29
CA ALA A 28 10.52 -9.26 -4.33
C ALA A 28 9.17 -8.77 -3.76
N PRO A 29 8.45 -9.56 -2.94
CA PRO A 29 7.20 -9.07 -2.33
C PRO A 29 7.43 -7.89 -1.39
N LEU A 30 8.55 -7.84 -0.69
CA LEU A 30 8.88 -6.74 0.21
C LEU A 30 9.07 -5.42 -0.54
N ILE A 31 9.73 -5.45 -1.69
CA ILE A 31 9.86 -4.28 -2.58
C ILE A 31 8.48 -3.83 -3.09
N VAL A 32 7.63 -4.76 -3.51
CA VAL A 32 6.26 -4.45 -3.96
C VAL A 32 5.47 -3.77 -2.84
N LEU A 33 5.49 -4.33 -1.63
CA LEU A 33 4.81 -3.74 -0.47
C LEU A 33 5.36 -2.35 -0.12
N LEU A 34 6.68 -2.16 -0.21
CA LEU A 34 7.29 -0.86 0.00
C LEU A 34 6.82 0.18 -1.02
N ILE A 35 6.77 -0.19 -2.31
CA ILE A 35 6.27 0.69 -3.38
C ILE A 35 4.80 1.04 -3.12
N VAL A 36 3.96 0.06 -2.82
CA VAL A 36 2.55 0.28 -2.49
C VAL A 36 2.43 1.23 -1.29
N ARG A 37 3.26 1.04 -0.26
CA ARG A 37 3.25 1.90 0.93
C ARG A 37 3.64 3.34 0.63
N ILE A 38 4.57 3.56 -0.29
CA ILE A 38 4.96 4.90 -0.77
C ILE A 38 3.81 5.55 -1.54
N VAL A 39 3.19 4.81 -2.47
CA VAL A 39 2.04 5.28 -3.25
C VAL A 39 0.85 5.65 -2.34
N MET A 40 0.70 4.97 -1.22
CA MET A 40 -0.32 5.26 -0.20
C MET A 40 0.07 6.39 0.75
N THR A 41 0.77 7.41 0.28
CA THR A 41 1.11 8.60 1.07
C THR A 41 0.47 9.86 0.50
N PRO A 42 0.06 10.83 1.35
CA PRO A 42 -0.42 12.13 0.85
C PRO A 42 0.62 12.88 0.00
N ALA A 43 1.92 12.68 0.27
CA ALA A 43 3.00 13.27 -0.51
C ALA A 43 3.01 12.74 -1.96
N PHE A 44 2.77 11.44 -2.15
CA PHE A 44 2.65 10.87 -3.48
C PHE A 44 1.41 11.38 -4.22
N LEU A 45 0.27 11.49 -3.53
CA LEU A 45 -0.95 12.09 -4.11
C LEU A 45 -0.70 13.51 -4.60
N TYR A 46 -0.04 14.32 -3.77
CA TYR A 46 0.31 15.69 -4.15
C TYR A 46 1.20 15.70 -5.40
N PHE A 47 2.26 14.92 -5.40
CA PHE A 47 3.16 14.80 -6.56
C PHE A 47 2.42 14.40 -7.83
N GLU A 48 1.57 13.37 -7.74
CA GLU A 48 0.84 12.84 -8.90
C GLU A 48 -0.21 13.83 -9.43
N TYR A 49 -1.00 14.44 -8.56
CA TYR A 49 -2.06 15.36 -8.97
C TYR A 49 -1.55 16.71 -9.48
N THR A 50 -0.33 17.12 -9.12
CA THR A 50 0.26 18.39 -9.55
C THR A 50 1.24 18.25 -10.70
N ARG A 51 1.53 17.03 -11.16
CA ARG A 51 2.45 16.84 -12.29
C ARG A 51 1.87 17.38 -13.60
N PRO A 52 2.70 17.93 -14.48
CA PRO A 52 2.26 18.38 -15.80
C PRO A 52 1.60 17.24 -16.61
N GLY A 53 0.45 17.52 -17.22
CA GLY A 53 -0.27 16.53 -18.04
C GLY A 53 -1.07 15.51 -17.25
N PHE A 54 -1.28 15.71 -15.93
CA PHE A 54 -2.24 14.91 -15.20
C PHE A 54 -3.66 15.17 -15.75
N PRO A 55 -4.45 14.14 -16.06
CA PRO A 55 -5.75 14.32 -16.71
C PRO A 55 -6.77 14.97 -15.75
N ASP A 56 -7.68 15.72 -16.34
CA ASP A 56 -8.84 16.26 -15.63
C ASP A 56 -9.72 15.14 -15.10
N ASP A 57 -10.42 15.44 -14.01
CA ASP A 57 -11.34 14.48 -13.42
C ASP A 57 -12.62 14.36 -14.27
N PRO A 58 -13.04 13.14 -14.68
CA PRO A 58 -14.26 12.95 -15.45
C PRO A 58 -15.54 13.32 -14.70
N TYR A 59 -15.48 13.43 -13.36
CA TYR A 59 -16.60 13.84 -12.51
C TYR A 59 -16.56 15.32 -12.14
N GLY A 60 -15.55 16.06 -12.61
CA GLY A 60 -15.44 17.49 -12.44
C GLY A 60 -14.76 17.97 -11.16
N PHE A 61 -14.07 17.07 -10.41
CA PHE A 61 -13.28 17.50 -9.26
C PHE A 61 -12.06 18.30 -9.68
N THR A 62 -11.86 19.43 -9.05
CA THR A 62 -10.63 20.20 -9.20
C THR A 62 -9.46 19.51 -8.50
N THR A 63 -8.22 19.87 -8.85
CA THR A 63 -7.03 19.37 -8.15
C THR A 63 -7.08 19.68 -6.64
N GLU A 64 -7.58 20.85 -6.27
CA GLU A 64 -7.74 21.24 -4.86
C GLU A 64 -8.73 20.32 -4.12
N GLU A 65 -9.88 20.06 -4.73
CA GLU A 65 -10.87 19.14 -4.15
C GLU A 65 -10.34 17.73 -4.02
N ARG A 66 -9.62 17.22 -5.04
CA ARG A 66 -8.94 15.91 -4.95
C ARG A 66 -7.96 15.88 -3.78
N MET A 67 -7.17 16.93 -3.58
CA MET A 67 -6.21 17.01 -2.48
C MET A 67 -6.86 17.15 -1.11
N ASN A 68 -8.08 17.67 -1.06
CA ASN A 68 -8.84 17.74 0.20
C ASN A 68 -9.47 16.40 0.56
N TYR A 69 -10.00 15.64 -0.40
CA TYR A 69 -10.76 14.41 -0.14
C TYR A 69 -9.93 13.12 -0.19
N ALA A 70 -9.02 12.98 -1.14
CA ALA A 70 -8.25 11.74 -1.32
C ALA A 70 -7.41 11.33 -0.09
N PRO A 71 -6.80 12.24 0.69
CA PRO A 71 -6.08 11.88 1.90
C PRO A 71 -6.94 11.20 2.97
N TYR A 72 -8.24 11.48 3.04
CA TYR A 72 -9.14 10.80 3.97
C TYR A 72 -9.25 9.32 3.67
N THR A 73 -9.37 8.94 2.41
CA THR A 73 -9.40 7.54 1.99
C THR A 73 -8.11 6.82 2.37
N LEU A 74 -6.95 7.42 2.10
CA LEU A 74 -5.67 6.84 2.50
C LEU A 74 -5.55 6.66 4.01
N ARG A 75 -5.94 7.67 4.79
CA ARG A 75 -5.92 7.59 6.25
C ARG A 75 -6.85 6.50 6.77
N TYR A 76 -8.04 6.39 6.19
CA TYR A 76 -8.98 5.33 6.55
C TYR A 76 -8.37 3.94 6.34
N LEU A 77 -7.73 3.67 5.21
CA LEU A 77 -7.12 2.38 4.91
C LEU A 77 -6.00 2.00 5.91
N LEU A 78 -5.35 2.99 6.51
CA LEU A 78 -4.18 2.80 7.36
C LEU A 78 -4.45 3.00 8.86
N ASN A 79 -5.60 3.55 9.24
CA ASN A 79 -5.96 3.80 10.65
C ASN A 79 -6.87 2.70 11.21
N GLY A 80 -7.22 2.81 12.48
CA GLY A 80 -8.14 1.90 13.18
C GLY A 80 -9.61 2.30 13.14
N GLU A 81 -9.97 3.36 12.38
CA GLU A 81 -11.33 3.89 12.33
C GLU A 81 -12.28 2.99 11.53
N ASP A 82 -13.55 3.01 11.88
CA ASP A 82 -14.60 2.32 11.15
C ASP A 82 -15.03 3.10 9.91
N ILE A 83 -15.95 2.52 9.11
CA ILE A 83 -16.38 3.06 7.81
C ILE A 83 -17.08 4.42 7.94
N GLU A 84 -17.62 4.74 9.11
CA GLU A 84 -18.25 6.03 9.43
C GLU A 84 -17.27 7.19 9.23
N TYR A 85 -15.97 6.95 9.40
CA TYR A 85 -14.92 7.91 9.11
C TYR A 85 -14.99 8.47 7.67
N LEU A 86 -15.42 7.65 6.71
CA LEU A 86 -15.63 8.07 5.33
C LEU A 86 -17.11 8.36 5.02
N ALA A 87 -18.05 7.65 5.66
CA ALA A 87 -19.46 7.79 5.42
C ALA A 87 -19.99 9.20 5.78
N ASP A 88 -19.37 9.83 6.76
CA ASP A 88 -19.74 11.19 7.22
C ASP A 88 -19.17 12.31 6.33
N LEU A 89 -18.32 11.98 5.34
CA LEU A 89 -17.78 12.96 4.42
C LEU A 89 -18.84 13.42 3.42
N THR A 90 -18.98 14.74 3.33
CA THR A 90 -19.87 15.39 2.38
C THR A 90 -19.09 16.26 1.42
N LEU A 91 -19.59 16.37 0.20
CA LEU A 91 -19.10 17.31 -0.80
C LEU A 91 -19.52 18.74 -0.44
N ASN A 92 -18.92 19.72 -1.11
CA ASN A 92 -19.23 21.13 -0.92
C ASN A 92 -20.71 21.48 -1.18
N ASP A 93 -21.42 20.66 -1.97
CA ASP A 93 -22.85 20.78 -2.25
C ASP A 93 -23.77 20.04 -1.25
N GLY A 94 -23.19 19.44 -0.20
CA GLY A 94 -23.90 18.71 0.85
C GLY A 94 -24.25 17.27 0.54
N ARG A 95 -23.91 16.76 -0.65
CA ARG A 95 -24.11 15.34 -0.98
C ARG A 95 -23.06 14.47 -0.29
N ALA A 96 -23.43 13.22 0.03
CA ALA A 96 -22.49 12.24 0.51
C ALA A 96 -21.37 12.04 -0.54
N MET A 97 -20.12 12.00 -0.08
CA MET A 97 -18.98 11.79 -0.96
C MET A 97 -18.95 10.38 -1.55
N TYR A 98 -19.34 9.39 -0.79
CA TYR A 98 -19.34 7.99 -1.19
C TYR A 98 -20.74 7.38 -1.17
N THR A 99 -21.02 6.53 -2.15
CA THR A 99 -22.20 5.66 -2.15
C THR A 99 -21.99 4.48 -1.18
N LEU A 100 -23.10 3.82 -0.79
CA LEU A 100 -23.04 2.64 0.08
C LEU A 100 -22.18 1.52 -0.52
N ARG A 101 -22.22 1.35 -1.85
CA ARG A 101 -21.42 0.35 -2.57
C ARG A 101 -19.92 0.66 -2.50
N GLU A 102 -19.55 1.91 -2.66
CA GLU A 102 -18.16 2.36 -2.55
C GLU A 102 -17.64 2.22 -1.12
N LEU A 103 -18.44 2.55 -0.12
CA LEU A 103 -18.08 2.36 1.27
C LEU A 103 -17.85 0.88 1.61
N GLN A 104 -18.70 -0.02 1.11
CA GLN A 104 -18.50 -1.45 1.29
C GLN A 104 -17.20 -1.93 0.63
N HIS A 105 -16.93 -1.49 -0.59
CA HIS A 105 -15.69 -1.80 -1.29
C HIS A 105 -14.46 -1.28 -0.51
N LEU A 106 -14.51 -0.06 0.00
CA LEU A 106 -13.43 0.52 0.79
C LEU A 106 -13.19 -0.23 2.11
N ARG A 107 -14.23 -0.78 2.72
CA ARG A 107 -14.08 -1.68 3.87
C ARG A 107 -13.32 -2.95 3.53
N ASP A 108 -13.63 -3.57 2.39
CA ASP A 108 -12.94 -4.77 1.91
C ASP A 108 -11.48 -4.47 1.55
N VAL A 109 -11.23 -3.35 0.87
CA VAL A 109 -9.87 -2.88 0.56
C VAL A 109 -9.07 -2.61 1.84
N LYS A 110 -9.68 -2.01 2.86
CA LYS A 110 -9.03 -1.78 4.16
C LYS A 110 -8.60 -3.09 4.80
N LEU A 111 -9.45 -4.10 4.81
CA LEU A 111 -9.12 -5.41 5.36
C LEU A 111 -7.88 -6.00 4.67
N VAL A 112 -7.86 -6.01 3.34
CA VAL A 112 -6.72 -6.50 2.56
C VAL A 112 -5.46 -5.69 2.85
N THR A 113 -5.57 -4.36 2.90
CA THR A 113 -4.45 -3.46 3.21
C THR A 113 -3.85 -3.74 4.57
N GLN A 114 -4.69 -3.89 5.59
CA GLN A 114 -4.24 -4.15 6.95
C GLN A 114 -3.59 -5.54 7.09
N ILE A 115 -4.10 -6.55 6.41
CA ILE A 115 -3.47 -7.88 6.38
C ILE A 115 -2.10 -7.80 5.69
N ALA A 116 -1.98 -7.05 4.61
CA ALA A 116 -0.71 -6.92 3.87
C ALA A 116 0.38 -6.19 4.65
N PHE A 117 0.00 -5.24 5.52
CA PHE A 117 0.94 -4.39 6.29
C PHE A 117 0.98 -4.69 7.80
N ALA A 118 0.29 -5.74 8.23
CA ALA A 118 0.25 -6.15 9.64
C ALA A 118 1.59 -6.80 10.15
#